data_1765f25671b34caf91df367e79cfd7ab
#
_entry.id   1765f25671b34caf91df367e79cfd7ab
#
_cell.length_a   1.000
_cell.length_b   1.000
_cell.length_c   1.000
_cell.angle_alpha   90.00
_cell.angle_beta   90.00
_cell.angle_gamma   90.00
#
_symmetry.space_group_name_H-M   'P 1'
#
loop_
_entity.id
_entity.type
_entity.pdbx_description
1 polymer ?
#
loop_
_entity_poly.entity_id
_entity_poly.type
_entity_poly.pdbx_seq_one_letter_code
_entity_poly.pdbx_strand_id
1 'polypeptide(L)'
;VSDHRAPNISVEELIRLGSDVRTAGMLSGKPGLITLHMGDDKRALEPVFEALERTSIPIKTFQPTHVGRSAKLQDDAFRFTKMGGTIDITCGQSESKFKAVAASLKKAAEEQVPMEKITISSDGQGSWSNYDADGKLTEMGVSDVDTIYRQIVYEVKNEKMPLAEALTFGTSNVAKALELYPKKGAVQEGSDGDLLLMNGDLTLDAVIAGGAVMMKDGVLAKK
;
A
#
# COMPACT_ATOMS: atom_id res chain seq x y z
N VAL A 1 0.51 5.26 -14.10
CA VAL A 1 -0.38 4.51 -14.99
C VAL A 1 -1.79 5.06 -14.81
N SER A 2 -2.52 5.22 -15.91
CA SER A 2 -3.89 5.77 -15.91
C SER A 2 -4.01 7.12 -15.19
N ASP A 3 -3.14 8.06 -15.52
CA ASP A 3 -3.13 9.44 -15.00
C ASP A 3 -3.48 10.43 -16.13
N HIS A 4 -4.36 11.39 -15.85
CA HIS A 4 -4.75 12.40 -16.83
C HIS A 4 -3.65 13.42 -17.15
N ARG A 5 -2.63 13.51 -16.29
CA ARG A 5 -1.55 14.53 -16.38
C ARG A 5 -0.37 14.12 -17.25
N ALA A 6 -0.28 12.87 -17.65
CA ALA A 6 0.87 12.36 -18.38
C ALA A 6 0.47 11.28 -19.40
N PRO A 7 1.30 11.04 -20.43
CA PRO A 7 1.13 9.88 -21.29
C PRO A 7 1.13 8.59 -20.46
N ASN A 8 0.10 7.79 -20.63
CA ASN A 8 0.01 6.52 -19.95
C ASN A 8 0.78 5.46 -20.74
N ILE A 9 1.35 4.50 -20.00
CA ILE A 9 1.97 3.32 -20.60
C ILE A 9 0.94 2.56 -21.45
N SER A 10 1.31 2.12 -22.64
CA SER A 10 0.49 1.24 -23.46
C SER A 10 0.44 -0.18 -22.86
N VAL A 11 -0.52 -0.99 -23.27
CA VAL A 11 -0.63 -2.38 -22.84
C VAL A 11 0.59 -3.19 -23.26
N GLU A 12 1.09 -2.96 -24.47
CA GLU A 12 2.30 -3.60 -25.01
C GLU A 12 3.54 -3.29 -24.17
N GLU A 13 3.72 -2.03 -23.80
CA GLU A 13 4.82 -1.61 -22.91
C GLU A 13 4.68 -2.22 -21.52
N LEU A 14 3.46 -2.28 -20.99
CA LEU A 14 3.18 -2.89 -19.67
C LEU A 14 3.48 -4.40 -19.70
N ILE A 15 3.10 -5.10 -20.75
CA ILE A 15 3.41 -6.52 -20.95
C ILE A 15 4.93 -6.73 -21.02
N ARG A 16 5.63 -5.91 -21.78
CA ARG A 16 7.09 -5.99 -21.89
C ARG A 16 7.76 -5.76 -20.54
N LEU A 17 7.38 -4.69 -19.84
CA LEU A 17 7.89 -4.38 -18.51
C LEU A 17 7.62 -5.54 -17.53
N GLY A 18 6.42 -6.11 -17.54
CA GLY A 18 6.05 -7.26 -16.70
C GLY A 18 6.93 -8.49 -16.96
N SER A 19 7.22 -8.77 -18.24
CA SER A 19 8.12 -9.85 -18.65
C SER A 19 9.55 -9.60 -18.16
N ASP A 20 10.07 -8.38 -18.37
CA ASP A 20 11.44 -8.01 -18.02
C ASP A 20 11.65 -8.06 -16.51
N VAL A 21 10.71 -7.51 -15.73
CA VAL A 21 10.74 -7.52 -14.26
C VAL A 21 10.66 -8.94 -13.71
N ARG A 22 9.82 -9.79 -14.28
CA ARG A 22 9.74 -11.20 -13.90
C ARG A 22 11.06 -11.93 -14.16
N THR A 23 11.67 -11.72 -15.31
CA THR A 23 12.98 -12.30 -15.66
C THR A 23 14.06 -11.83 -14.71
N ALA A 24 14.11 -10.51 -14.42
CA ALA A 24 15.06 -9.94 -13.47
C ALA A 24 14.86 -10.50 -12.05
N GLY A 25 13.62 -10.69 -11.62
CA GLY A 25 13.30 -11.34 -10.35
C GLY A 25 13.84 -12.76 -10.26
N MET A 26 13.59 -13.58 -11.28
CA MET A 26 14.11 -14.95 -11.36
C MET A 26 15.64 -15.00 -11.32
N LEU A 27 16.31 -14.13 -12.08
CA LEU A 27 17.78 -14.08 -12.12
C LEU A 27 18.41 -13.61 -10.81
N SER A 28 17.75 -12.71 -10.09
CA SER A 28 18.24 -12.14 -8.82
C SER A 28 17.81 -12.93 -7.57
N GLY A 29 16.94 -13.94 -7.73
CA GLY A 29 16.34 -14.65 -6.60
C GLY A 29 15.45 -13.77 -5.72
N LYS A 30 14.82 -12.73 -6.32
CA LYS A 30 13.93 -11.78 -5.66
C LYS A 30 12.56 -11.77 -6.34
N PRO A 31 11.49 -11.34 -5.65
CA PRO A 31 10.20 -11.14 -6.30
C PRO A 31 10.33 -10.08 -7.41
N GLY A 32 9.82 -10.39 -8.60
CA GLY A 32 9.72 -9.45 -9.69
C GLY A 32 8.36 -8.75 -9.62
N LEU A 33 8.32 -7.53 -9.08
CA LEU A 33 7.09 -6.77 -8.81
C LEU A 33 7.14 -5.39 -9.47
N ILE A 34 5.99 -4.93 -9.96
CA ILE A 34 5.81 -3.59 -10.49
C ILE A 34 4.80 -2.86 -9.61
N THR A 35 5.23 -1.86 -8.89
CA THR A 35 4.33 -0.94 -8.21
C THR A 35 3.76 0.04 -9.23
N LEU A 36 2.46 -0.05 -9.47
CA LEU A 36 1.74 0.80 -10.42
C LEU A 36 1.15 2.00 -9.69
N HIS A 37 1.76 3.16 -9.80
CA HIS A 37 1.19 4.41 -9.29
C HIS A 37 -0.03 4.81 -10.15
N MET A 38 -1.22 4.57 -9.62
CA MET A 38 -2.47 4.81 -10.31
C MET A 38 -2.87 6.28 -10.18
N GLY A 39 -3.25 6.87 -11.31
CA GLY A 39 -3.89 8.18 -11.37
C GLY A 39 -5.41 8.08 -11.34
N ASP A 40 -6.07 9.07 -11.92
CA ASP A 40 -7.52 9.21 -11.98
C ASP A 40 -8.09 9.15 -13.42
N ASP A 41 -7.33 8.60 -14.35
CA ASP A 41 -7.81 8.35 -15.71
C ASP A 41 -8.98 7.36 -15.69
N LYS A 42 -9.95 7.62 -16.57
CA LYS A 42 -11.18 6.83 -16.69
C LYS A 42 -10.98 5.34 -17.01
N ARG A 43 -9.82 4.95 -17.54
CA ARG A 43 -9.49 3.55 -17.84
C ARG A 43 -9.13 2.74 -16.60
N ALA A 44 -8.75 3.39 -15.50
CA ALA A 44 -8.39 2.75 -14.23
C ALA A 44 -7.45 1.53 -14.43
N LEU A 45 -7.85 0.31 -14.05
CA LEU A 45 -7.04 -0.91 -14.20
C LEU A 45 -7.28 -1.68 -15.52
N GLU A 46 -8.06 -1.15 -16.45
CA GLU A 46 -8.30 -1.83 -17.75
C GLU A 46 -7.01 -2.26 -18.46
N PRO A 47 -5.93 -1.45 -18.54
CA PRO A 47 -4.68 -1.88 -19.17
C PRO A 47 -4.02 -3.08 -18.46
N VAL A 48 -4.18 -3.19 -17.14
CA VAL A 48 -3.66 -4.33 -16.36
C VAL A 48 -4.46 -5.59 -16.64
N PHE A 49 -5.79 -5.49 -16.68
CA PHE A 49 -6.66 -6.62 -17.02
C PHE A 49 -6.37 -7.13 -18.43
N GLU A 50 -6.23 -6.22 -19.41
CA GLU A 50 -5.89 -6.58 -20.78
C GLU A 50 -4.51 -7.28 -20.86
N ALA A 51 -3.49 -6.79 -20.13
CA ALA A 51 -2.20 -7.43 -20.06
C ALA A 51 -2.27 -8.85 -19.48
N LEU A 52 -3.07 -9.05 -18.42
CA LEU A 52 -3.30 -10.37 -17.82
C LEU A 52 -4.04 -11.32 -18.75
N GLU A 53 -5.03 -10.84 -19.50
CA GLU A 53 -5.79 -11.65 -20.45
C GLU A 53 -4.91 -12.10 -21.64
N ARG A 54 -4.04 -11.22 -22.13
CA ARG A 54 -3.22 -11.46 -23.32
C ARG A 54 -1.94 -12.26 -23.04
N THR A 55 -1.58 -12.49 -21.77
CA THR A 55 -0.31 -13.11 -21.40
C THR A 55 -0.45 -14.08 -20.23
N SER A 56 0.63 -14.85 -19.99
CA SER A 56 0.78 -15.69 -18.80
C SER A 56 1.58 -15.02 -17.68
N ILE A 57 1.69 -13.69 -17.68
CA ILE A 57 2.33 -12.96 -16.58
C ILE A 57 1.49 -13.14 -15.32
N PRO A 58 2.08 -13.61 -14.19
CA PRO A 58 1.33 -13.81 -12.96
C PRO A 58 0.76 -12.48 -12.44
N ILE A 59 -0.48 -12.50 -11.99
CA ILE A 59 -1.17 -11.31 -11.43
C ILE A 59 -0.36 -10.64 -10.31
N LYS A 60 0.36 -11.41 -9.50
CA LYS A 60 1.21 -10.91 -8.43
C LYS A 60 2.34 -9.99 -8.89
N THR A 61 2.68 -10.00 -10.20
CA THR A 61 3.68 -9.09 -10.78
C THR A 61 3.23 -7.64 -10.72
N PHE A 62 1.94 -7.38 -10.73
CA PHE A 62 1.36 -6.04 -10.72
C PHE A 62 0.81 -5.70 -9.33
N GLN A 63 1.25 -4.56 -8.77
CA GLN A 63 0.80 -4.05 -7.48
C GLN A 63 0.29 -2.61 -7.64
N PRO A 64 -1.01 -2.43 -7.94
CA PRO A 64 -1.60 -1.10 -8.01
C PRO A 64 -1.59 -0.43 -6.65
N THR A 65 -1.04 0.81 -6.57
CA THR A 65 -1.15 1.69 -5.41
C THR A 65 -2.01 2.91 -5.71
N HIS A 66 -2.41 3.64 -4.69
CA HIS A 66 -3.31 4.80 -4.75
C HIS A 66 -4.73 4.43 -5.21
N VAL A 67 -5.17 3.21 -4.97
CA VAL A 67 -6.43 2.69 -5.54
C VAL A 67 -7.70 3.38 -5.04
N GLY A 68 -7.62 4.19 -3.99
CA GLY A 68 -8.73 4.99 -3.48
C GLY A 68 -8.97 6.33 -4.20
N ARG A 69 -8.26 6.65 -5.30
CA ARG A 69 -8.36 7.96 -5.98
C ARG A 69 -9.68 8.20 -6.68
N SER A 70 -10.33 7.16 -7.17
CA SER A 70 -11.67 7.26 -7.77
C SER A 70 -12.51 6.00 -7.49
N ALA A 71 -13.83 6.13 -7.54
CA ALA A 71 -14.73 4.99 -7.31
C ALA A 71 -14.49 3.86 -8.33
N LYS A 72 -14.35 4.18 -9.61
CA LYS A 72 -14.07 3.18 -10.65
C LYS A 72 -12.74 2.44 -10.40
N LEU A 73 -11.68 3.19 -10.04
CA LEU A 73 -10.39 2.58 -9.74
C LEU A 73 -10.48 1.65 -8.53
N GLN A 74 -11.22 2.04 -7.50
CA GLN A 74 -11.45 1.19 -6.33
C GLN A 74 -12.23 -0.08 -6.66
N ASP A 75 -13.28 0.02 -7.46
CA ASP A 75 -14.07 -1.14 -7.90
C ASP A 75 -13.21 -2.11 -8.75
N ASP A 76 -12.42 -1.57 -9.68
CA ASP A 76 -11.46 -2.35 -10.47
C ASP A 76 -10.39 -3.01 -9.58
N ALA A 77 -9.88 -2.29 -8.57
CA ALA A 77 -8.91 -2.81 -7.61
C ALA A 77 -9.48 -3.96 -6.77
N PHE A 78 -10.73 -3.86 -6.34
CA PHE A 78 -11.42 -4.95 -5.63
C PHE A 78 -11.63 -6.17 -6.53
N ARG A 79 -12.00 -5.96 -7.80
CA ARG A 79 -12.04 -7.04 -8.79
C ARG A 79 -10.66 -7.68 -8.96
N PHE A 80 -9.61 -6.90 -9.10
CA PHE A 80 -8.23 -7.37 -9.22
C PHE A 80 -7.81 -8.21 -8.01
N THR A 81 -8.20 -7.78 -6.81
CA THR A 81 -7.92 -8.52 -5.56
C THR A 81 -8.66 -9.85 -5.49
N LYS A 82 -9.92 -9.88 -5.91
CA LYS A 82 -10.71 -11.13 -6.02
C LYS A 82 -10.14 -12.12 -7.03
N MET A 83 -9.36 -11.64 -8.01
CA MET A 83 -8.59 -12.48 -8.94
C MET A 83 -7.26 -12.97 -8.34
N GLY A 84 -6.91 -12.59 -7.10
CA GLY A 84 -5.70 -13.01 -6.40
C GLY A 84 -4.56 -11.99 -6.39
N GLY A 85 -4.76 -10.81 -6.96
CA GLY A 85 -3.80 -9.69 -6.93
C GLY A 85 -3.74 -9.02 -5.56
N THR A 86 -2.68 -8.27 -5.31
CA THR A 86 -2.51 -7.43 -4.12
C THR A 86 -2.64 -5.98 -4.51
N ILE A 87 -3.37 -5.20 -3.72
CA ILE A 87 -3.58 -3.76 -3.93
C ILE A 87 -3.07 -2.96 -2.74
N ASP A 88 -2.79 -1.68 -2.97
CA ASP A 88 -2.32 -0.78 -1.93
C ASP A 88 -3.19 0.48 -1.84
N ILE A 89 -3.62 0.81 -0.61
CA ILE A 89 -4.36 2.01 -0.29
C ILE A 89 -3.40 2.98 0.40
N THR A 90 -3.23 4.16 -0.17
CA THR A 90 -2.34 5.18 0.38
C THR A 90 -3.01 5.90 1.54
N CYS A 91 -2.34 5.92 2.69
CA CYS A 91 -2.72 6.73 3.85
C CYS A 91 -2.53 8.21 3.55
N GLY A 92 -3.35 9.04 4.15
CA GLY A 92 -3.19 10.49 4.07
C GLY A 92 -2.73 11.09 5.38
N GLN A 93 -2.61 12.43 5.42
CA GLN A 93 -2.08 13.16 6.57
C GLN A 93 -3.17 13.88 7.39
N SER A 94 -4.42 13.84 6.94
CA SER A 94 -5.55 14.51 7.60
C SER A 94 -6.62 13.51 8.04
N GLU A 95 -7.44 13.92 9.01
CA GLU A 95 -8.54 13.10 9.49
C GLU A 95 -9.51 12.71 8.37
N SER A 96 -9.78 13.60 7.42
CA SER A 96 -10.62 13.29 6.25
C SER A 96 -10.02 12.17 5.38
N LYS A 97 -8.70 12.12 5.25
CA LYS A 97 -7.99 11.06 4.53
C LYS A 97 -8.02 9.74 5.30
N PHE A 98 -7.85 9.78 6.63
CA PHE A 98 -8.00 8.57 7.47
C PHE A 98 -9.41 7.98 7.33
N LYS A 99 -10.45 8.82 7.37
CA LYS A 99 -11.83 8.40 7.13
C LYS A 99 -12.02 7.77 5.75
N ALA A 100 -11.39 8.31 4.72
CA ALA A 100 -11.49 7.76 3.37
C ALA A 100 -10.84 6.37 3.26
N VAL A 101 -9.69 6.15 3.88
CA VAL A 101 -9.05 4.83 3.95
C VAL A 101 -9.92 3.85 4.72
N ALA A 102 -10.42 4.24 5.89
CA ALA A 102 -11.32 3.41 6.69
C ALA A 102 -12.60 3.03 5.92
N ALA A 103 -13.21 3.98 5.21
CA ALA A 103 -14.36 3.71 4.34
C ALA A 103 -14.02 2.72 3.22
N SER A 104 -12.81 2.80 2.65
CA SER A 104 -12.33 1.85 1.64
C SER A 104 -12.16 0.44 2.20
N LEU A 105 -11.57 0.31 3.39
CA LEU A 105 -11.40 -0.98 4.08
C LEU A 105 -12.76 -1.59 4.46
N LYS A 106 -13.67 -0.78 4.97
CA LYS A 106 -15.04 -1.20 5.30
C LYS A 106 -15.77 -1.70 4.06
N LYS A 107 -15.75 -0.94 2.96
CA LYS A 107 -16.34 -1.33 1.68
C LYS A 107 -15.73 -2.64 1.19
N ALA A 108 -14.41 -2.81 1.29
CA ALA A 108 -13.74 -4.05 0.90
C ALA A 108 -14.28 -5.26 1.71
N ALA A 109 -14.44 -5.11 3.02
CA ALA A 109 -14.99 -6.16 3.88
C ALA A 109 -16.45 -6.49 3.53
N GLU A 110 -17.30 -5.47 3.32
CA GLU A 110 -18.70 -5.63 2.90
C GLU A 110 -18.82 -6.36 1.55
N GLU A 111 -17.90 -6.09 0.62
CA GLU A 111 -17.85 -6.75 -0.69
C GLU A 111 -17.08 -8.07 -0.69
N GLN A 112 -16.67 -8.57 0.46
CA GLN A 112 -15.92 -9.83 0.60
C GLN A 112 -14.63 -9.86 -0.22
N VAL A 113 -13.92 -8.73 -0.27
CA VAL A 113 -12.58 -8.64 -0.86
C VAL A 113 -11.60 -9.34 0.08
N PRO A 114 -10.66 -10.17 -0.43
CA PRO A 114 -9.65 -10.82 0.40
C PRO A 114 -8.78 -9.78 1.14
N MET A 115 -9.04 -9.57 2.43
CA MET A 115 -8.40 -8.52 3.25
C MET A 115 -6.90 -8.74 3.40
N GLU A 116 -6.44 -9.98 3.33
CA GLU A 116 -5.01 -10.35 3.36
C GLU A 116 -4.25 -9.94 2.10
N LYS A 117 -4.97 -9.48 1.07
CA LYS A 117 -4.43 -8.94 -0.20
C LYS A 117 -4.48 -7.42 -0.27
N ILE A 118 -4.87 -6.76 0.81
CA ILE A 118 -4.88 -5.30 0.90
C ILE A 118 -3.70 -4.86 1.76
N THR A 119 -2.93 -3.90 1.26
CA THR A 119 -1.88 -3.21 2.01
C THR A 119 -2.20 -1.74 2.15
N ILE A 120 -1.57 -1.08 3.11
CA ILE A 120 -1.57 0.37 3.24
C ILE A 120 -0.13 0.89 3.18
N SER A 121 0.04 2.06 2.57
CA SER A 121 1.34 2.72 2.46
C SER A 121 1.27 4.20 2.81
N SER A 122 2.41 4.80 3.15
CA SER A 122 2.49 6.21 3.51
C SER A 122 2.66 7.13 2.29
N ASP A 123 3.09 6.60 1.15
CA ASP A 123 3.67 7.42 0.07
C ASP A 123 4.76 8.37 0.59
N GLY A 124 5.48 7.91 1.64
CA GLY A 124 6.41 8.72 2.43
C GLY A 124 7.46 9.40 1.57
N GLN A 125 7.65 10.70 1.78
CA GLN A 125 8.49 11.61 1.00
C GLN A 125 8.06 11.77 -0.47
N GLY A 126 6.95 11.16 -0.89
CA GLY A 126 6.29 11.48 -2.15
C GLY A 126 5.64 12.87 -2.10
N SER A 127 5.65 13.58 -3.22
CA SER A 127 4.97 14.86 -3.32
C SER A 127 3.47 14.69 -3.54
N TRP A 128 2.68 15.55 -2.91
CA TRP A 128 1.25 15.67 -3.18
C TRP A 128 0.91 17.09 -3.60
N SER A 129 -0.18 17.24 -4.35
CA SER A 129 -0.63 18.52 -4.87
C SER A 129 -2.14 18.59 -4.81
N ASN A 130 -2.67 19.75 -4.41
CA ASN A 130 -4.08 20.08 -4.47
C ASN A 130 -4.32 21.13 -5.57
N TYR A 131 -5.41 20.97 -6.30
CA TYR A 131 -5.81 21.86 -7.39
C TYR A 131 -7.21 22.37 -7.12
N ASP A 132 -7.52 23.59 -7.56
CA ASP A 132 -8.87 24.13 -7.57
C ASP A 132 -9.70 23.58 -8.75
N ALA A 133 -10.95 24.06 -8.85
CA ALA A 133 -11.88 23.62 -9.90
C ALA A 133 -11.42 23.98 -11.32
N ASP A 134 -10.53 24.98 -11.45
CA ASP A 134 -9.98 25.44 -12.73
C ASP A 134 -8.64 24.73 -13.06
N GLY A 135 -8.21 23.78 -12.22
CA GLY A 135 -6.97 23.04 -12.42
C GLY A 135 -5.72 23.80 -12.01
N LYS A 136 -5.83 24.91 -11.27
CA LYS A 136 -4.70 25.67 -10.77
C LYS A 136 -4.20 25.06 -9.46
N LEU A 137 -2.89 24.89 -9.34
CA LEU A 137 -2.23 24.42 -8.14
C LEU A 137 -2.51 25.38 -6.97
N THR A 138 -3.10 24.86 -5.88
CA THR A 138 -3.42 25.62 -4.66
C THR A 138 -2.48 25.29 -3.53
N GLU A 139 -2.01 24.06 -3.45
CA GLU A 139 -1.12 23.60 -2.38
C GLU A 139 -0.26 22.44 -2.85
N MET A 140 0.93 22.35 -2.30
CA MET A 140 1.86 21.24 -2.53
C MET A 140 2.63 20.93 -1.25
N GLY A 141 2.88 19.65 -1.01
CA GLY A 141 3.62 19.19 0.16
C GLY A 141 4.30 17.85 -0.07
N VAL A 142 4.85 17.32 1.00
CA VAL A 142 5.52 16.02 1.05
C VAL A 142 4.82 15.13 2.06
N SER A 143 4.64 13.87 1.72
CA SER A 143 3.98 12.90 2.61
C SER A 143 4.87 12.48 3.77
N ASP A 144 4.27 12.42 4.97
CA ASP A 144 4.93 11.92 6.18
C ASP A 144 5.06 10.39 6.14
N VAL A 145 6.13 9.87 6.71
CA VAL A 145 6.37 8.41 6.75
C VAL A 145 5.57 7.69 7.84
N ASP A 146 5.08 8.42 8.85
CA ASP A 146 4.35 7.87 10.01
C ASP A 146 2.85 7.67 9.77
N THR A 147 2.35 8.02 8.58
CA THR A 147 0.91 7.96 8.27
C THR A 147 0.33 6.55 8.37
N ILE A 148 1.13 5.50 8.12
CA ILE A 148 0.71 4.10 8.32
C ILE A 148 0.36 3.87 9.80
N TYR A 149 1.25 4.27 10.70
CA TYR A 149 1.00 4.13 12.14
C TYR A 149 -0.23 4.92 12.56
N ARG A 150 -0.36 6.17 12.13
CA ARG A 150 -1.52 7.03 12.42
C ARG A 150 -2.83 6.42 11.89
N GLN A 151 -2.81 5.82 10.70
CA GLN A 151 -3.98 5.12 10.14
C GLN A 151 -4.35 3.90 10.97
N ILE A 152 -3.40 3.07 11.36
CA ILE A 152 -3.65 1.90 12.22
C ILE A 152 -4.27 2.33 13.55
N VAL A 153 -3.74 3.38 14.18
CA VAL A 153 -4.31 3.94 15.41
C VAL A 153 -5.74 4.45 15.17
N TYR A 154 -5.98 5.09 14.03
CA TYR A 154 -7.31 5.56 13.63
C TYR A 154 -8.31 4.39 13.49
N GLU A 155 -7.96 3.32 12.79
CA GLU A 155 -8.81 2.13 12.61
C GLU A 155 -9.20 1.52 13.96
N VAL A 156 -8.26 1.42 14.89
CA VAL A 156 -8.53 0.85 16.21
C VAL A 156 -9.39 1.79 17.06
N LYS A 157 -9.03 3.08 17.15
CA LYS A 157 -9.69 4.02 18.05
C LYS A 157 -11.06 4.48 17.55
N ASN A 158 -11.20 4.72 16.26
CA ASN A 158 -12.39 5.31 15.66
C ASN A 158 -13.33 4.27 15.06
N GLU A 159 -12.80 3.33 14.28
CA GLU A 159 -13.59 2.31 13.60
C GLU A 159 -13.78 1.02 14.41
N LYS A 160 -13.13 0.94 15.59
CA LYS A 160 -13.19 -0.24 16.48
C LYS A 160 -12.68 -1.52 15.87
N MET A 161 -11.81 -1.42 14.86
CA MET A 161 -11.14 -2.57 14.29
C MET A 161 -10.22 -3.22 15.33
N PRO A 162 -10.19 -4.56 15.45
CA PRO A 162 -9.22 -5.23 16.32
C PRO A 162 -7.78 -4.86 15.93
N LEU A 163 -6.94 -4.54 16.92
CA LEU A 163 -5.54 -4.15 16.67
C LEU A 163 -4.78 -5.18 15.81
N ALA A 164 -4.95 -6.46 16.09
CA ALA A 164 -4.31 -7.54 15.34
C ALA A 164 -4.69 -7.52 13.85
N GLU A 165 -5.93 -7.15 13.52
CA GLU A 165 -6.42 -7.01 12.15
C GLU A 165 -5.84 -5.75 11.51
N ALA A 166 -5.96 -4.59 12.16
CA ALA A 166 -5.45 -3.31 11.64
C ALA A 166 -3.94 -3.37 11.33
N LEU A 167 -3.16 -4.06 12.17
CA LEU A 167 -1.74 -4.24 11.96
C LEU A 167 -1.40 -5.03 10.68
N THR A 168 -2.26 -5.96 10.25
CA THR A 168 -1.95 -6.81 9.08
C THR A 168 -1.72 -6.00 7.82
N PHE A 169 -2.46 -4.90 7.62
CA PHE A 169 -2.37 -4.07 6.42
C PHE A 169 -1.01 -3.40 6.24
N GLY A 170 -0.32 -3.06 7.33
CA GLY A 170 1.01 -2.44 7.30
C GLY A 170 2.16 -3.41 7.61
N THR A 171 1.90 -4.69 7.91
CA THR A 171 2.90 -5.67 8.34
C THR A 171 2.85 -6.97 7.54
N SER A 172 2.07 -7.96 8.00
CA SER A 172 2.07 -9.30 7.41
C SER A 172 1.57 -9.33 5.96
N ASN A 173 0.60 -8.51 5.59
CA ASN A 173 0.12 -8.44 4.21
C ASN A 173 1.20 -7.89 3.28
N VAL A 174 1.88 -6.81 3.70
CA VAL A 174 3.02 -6.24 2.97
C VAL A 174 4.14 -7.27 2.82
N ALA A 175 4.51 -7.94 3.92
CA ALA A 175 5.55 -8.95 3.90
C ALA A 175 5.21 -10.13 2.98
N LYS A 176 3.95 -10.56 2.94
CA LYS A 176 3.48 -11.60 2.01
C LYS A 176 3.51 -11.13 0.56
N ALA A 177 3.06 -9.89 0.29
CA ALA A 177 3.08 -9.30 -1.04
C ALA A 177 4.51 -9.20 -1.61
N LEU A 178 5.49 -8.89 -0.74
CA LEU A 178 6.90 -8.77 -1.08
C LEU A 178 7.69 -10.08 -0.95
N GLU A 179 7.02 -11.21 -0.67
CA GLU A 179 7.65 -12.53 -0.45
C GLU A 179 8.73 -12.52 0.66
N LEU A 180 8.53 -11.67 1.69
CA LEU A 180 9.42 -11.54 2.85
C LEU A 180 8.87 -12.25 4.10
N TYR A 181 7.62 -12.70 4.07
CA TYR A 181 7.00 -13.40 5.19
C TYR A 181 7.55 -14.83 5.31
N PRO A 182 7.85 -15.37 6.49
CA PRO A 182 7.69 -14.77 7.82
C PRO A 182 8.94 -14.03 8.34
N LYS A 183 9.98 -13.86 7.54
CA LYS A 183 11.19 -13.12 7.94
C LYS A 183 10.86 -11.71 8.40
N LYS A 184 9.91 -11.05 7.71
CA LYS A 184 9.29 -9.77 8.07
C LYS A 184 7.79 -9.95 8.30
N GLY A 185 7.16 -9.02 9.03
CA GLY A 185 5.72 -8.99 9.25
C GLY A 185 5.19 -10.04 10.23
N ALA A 186 6.05 -10.68 11.00
CA ALA A 186 5.70 -11.61 12.07
C ALA A 186 6.62 -11.43 13.27
N VAL A 187 6.11 -11.78 14.45
CA VAL A 187 6.89 -11.87 15.70
C VAL A 187 7.00 -13.32 16.06
N GLN A 188 8.06 -13.97 15.59
CA GLN A 188 8.35 -15.40 15.85
C GLN A 188 9.84 -15.67 15.75
N GLU A 189 10.26 -16.85 16.19
CA GLU A 189 11.65 -17.29 16.06
C GLU A 189 12.08 -17.31 14.58
N GLY A 190 13.24 -16.72 14.27
CA GLY A 190 13.78 -16.59 12.91
C GLY A 190 13.32 -15.36 12.14
N SER A 191 12.38 -14.59 12.67
CA SER A 191 12.02 -13.28 12.09
C SER A 191 13.04 -12.20 12.47
N ASP A 192 13.13 -11.16 11.62
CA ASP A 192 13.94 -9.99 11.93
C ASP A 192 13.36 -9.26 13.16
N GLY A 193 14.25 -8.72 13.99
CA GLY A 193 13.88 -7.98 15.20
C GLY A 193 13.42 -6.56 14.92
N ASP A 194 12.34 -6.41 14.13
CA ASP A 194 11.69 -5.13 13.80
C ASP A 194 10.39 -5.04 14.60
N LEU A 195 10.39 -4.27 15.70
CA LEU A 195 9.30 -4.25 16.66
C LEU A 195 8.90 -2.82 17.03
N LEU A 196 7.60 -2.63 17.22
CA LEU A 196 7.04 -1.47 17.88
C LEU A 196 6.51 -1.89 19.26
N LEU A 197 6.98 -1.26 20.31
CA LEU A 197 6.37 -1.37 21.65
C LEU A 197 5.41 -0.21 21.81
N MET A 198 4.17 -0.53 22.14
CA MET A 198 3.09 0.46 22.30
C MET A 198 2.47 0.34 23.68
N ASN A 199 2.10 1.49 24.24
CA ASN A 199 1.28 1.57 25.45
C ASN A 199 -0.15 1.11 25.18
N GLY A 200 -0.94 0.91 26.25
CA GLY A 200 -2.34 0.52 26.11
C GLY A 200 -3.23 1.53 25.38
N ASP A 201 -2.81 2.78 25.28
CA ASP A 201 -3.44 3.84 24.51
C ASP A 201 -2.93 3.93 23.06
N LEU A 202 -2.09 2.98 22.64
CA LEU A 202 -1.42 2.88 21.34
C LEU A 202 -0.36 3.95 21.07
N THR A 203 0.09 4.71 22.06
CA THR A 203 1.28 5.57 21.91
C THR A 203 2.54 4.72 21.82
N LEU A 204 3.52 5.17 21.02
CA LEU A 204 4.79 4.46 20.89
C LEU A 204 5.64 4.64 22.14
N ASP A 205 6.06 3.53 22.74
CA ASP A 205 7.04 3.49 23.82
C ASP A 205 8.46 3.28 23.26
N ALA A 206 8.64 2.27 22.41
CA ALA A 206 9.92 2.03 21.77
C ALA A 206 9.79 1.55 20.32
N VAL A 207 10.82 1.81 19.53
CA VAL A 207 11.02 1.32 18.17
C VAL A 207 12.32 0.56 18.10
N ILE A 208 12.25 -0.69 17.66
CA ILE A 208 13.40 -1.56 17.44
C ILE A 208 13.47 -1.90 15.96
N ALA A 209 14.63 -1.74 15.35
CA ALA A 209 14.88 -2.09 13.97
C ALA A 209 16.16 -2.93 13.85
N GLY A 210 16.04 -4.10 13.23
CA GLY A 210 17.15 -5.05 13.13
C GLY A 210 17.75 -5.46 14.47
N GLY A 211 16.91 -5.52 15.52
CA GLY A 211 17.32 -5.83 16.90
C GLY A 211 17.96 -4.66 17.66
N ALA A 212 18.11 -3.48 17.05
CA ALA A 212 18.67 -2.28 17.71
C ALA A 212 17.54 -1.31 18.13
N VAL A 213 17.63 -0.78 19.34
CA VAL A 213 16.69 0.25 19.83
C VAL A 213 16.95 1.56 19.09
N MET A 214 15.98 2.01 18.31
CA MET A 214 16.04 3.25 17.53
C MET A 214 15.37 4.42 18.24
N MET A 215 14.36 4.14 19.07
CA MET A 215 13.65 5.11 19.90
C MET A 215 13.23 4.43 21.20
N LYS A 216 13.27 5.16 22.31
CA LYS A 216 12.71 4.75 23.60
C LYS A 216 12.23 5.97 24.36
N ASP A 217 11.08 5.86 25.03
CA ASP A 217 10.44 6.95 25.80
C ASP A 217 10.28 8.24 24.96
N GLY A 218 9.98 8.12 23.65
CA GLY A 218 9.86 9.25 22.73
C GLY A 218 11.20 9.89 22.30
N VAL A 219 12.34 9.35 22.74
CA VAL A 219 13.68 9.89 22.44
C VAL A 219 14.38 8.98 21.41
N LEU A 220 14.84 9.58 20.31
CA LEU A 220 15.63 8.87 19.32
C LEU A 220 16.99 8.46 19.90
N ALA A 221 17.41 7.23 19.61
CA ALA A 221 18.73 6.76 19.96
C ALA A 221 19.79 7.64 19.24
N LYS A 222 20.79 8.11 20.00
CA LYS A 222 21.94 8.80 19.37
C LYS A 222 22.70 7.77 18.54
N LYS A 223 23.01 8.14 17.29
CA LYS A 223 23.94 7.39 16.46
C LYS A 223 25.33 7.39 17.03
#